data_d3a8ce8055131128802875011a769ae1
#
_entry.id   d3a8ce8055131128802875011a769ae1
#
_cell.length_a   1.000
_cell.length_b   1.000
_cell.length_c   1.000
_cell.angle_alpha   90.00
_cell.angle_beta   90.00
_cell.angle_gamma   90.00
#
_symmetry.space_group_name_H-M   'P 1'
#
loop_
_entity.id
_entity.type
_entity.pdbx_description
1 polymer ?
#
loop_
_entity_poly.entity_id
_entity_poly.type
_entity_poly.pdbx_seq_one_letter_code
_entity_poly.pdbx_strand_id
1 'polypeptide(L)'
;RPVARGAAIPRYRAGAPPADFVHGGEGFGDLPAKQPAGKPDNRDAAQFLCESCAAHPGEVIICAVGPLTNLAAALDHDPSITQTVKRVVLMGGSAARHGNVSDCAEANIWNDPDAADAVFGADWHVTMIGLDVTEKTQCTPEDFATLAESAPVIGGFLEQASRFYFDFHEAKTGKRSCFMHDPSAIIAVTDPGLFRYERDPVTVV
;
A
#
# COMPACT_ATOMS: atom_id res chain seq x y z
N ARG A 1 -3.82 12.56 14.06
CA ARG A 1 -3.02 11.33 14.01
C ARG A 1 -1.60 11.71 13.60
N PRO A 2 -0.55 11.08 14.18
CA PRO A 2 0.82 11.35 13.79
C PRO A 2 1.08 10.88 12.34
N VAL A 3 2.00 11.57 11.65
CA VAL A 3 2.49 11.22 10.33
C VAL A 3 4.01 11.33 10.38
N ALA A 4 4.72 10.22 10.21
CA ALA A 4 6.17 10.19 10.17
C ALA A 4 6.66 10.24 8.70
N ARG A 5 7.82 10.85 8.48
CA ARG A 5 8.42 10.95 7.14
C ARG A 5 9.06 9.61 6.76
N GLY A 6 8.64 9.04 5.64
CA GLY A 6 9.23 7.84 5.05
C GLY A 6 10.49 8.11 4.23
N ALA A 7 11.14 7.04 3.79
CA ALA A 7 12.24 7.07 2.84
C ALA A 7 11.78 7.67 1.51
N ALA A 8 12.63 8.51 0.91
CA ALA A 8 12.33 9.17 -0.36
C ALA A 8 12.79 8.36 -1.59
N ILE A 9 13.65 7.37 -1.38
CA ILE A 9 14.23 6.52 -2.43
C ILE A 9 14.25 5.06 -1.97
N PRO A 10 14.26 4.10 -2.89
CA PRO A 10 14.48 2.68 -2.60
C PRO A 10 15.80 2.42 -1.90
N ARG A 11 15.93 1.23 -1.32
CA ARG A 11 17.05 0.85 -0.45
C ARG A 11 18.41 0.91 -1.15
N TYR A 12 18.55 0.31 -2.34
CA TYR A 12 19.84 0.13 -3.01
C TYR A 12 19.84 0.54 -4.49
N ARG A 13 18.79 1.19 -4.95
CA ARG A 13 18.67 1.61 -6.35
C ARG A 13 18.13 3.01 -6.50
N ALA A 14 18.24 3.57 -7.67
CA ALA A 14 17.61 4.84 -7.99
C ALA A 14 16.08 4.67 -7.93
N GLY A 15 15.39 5.64 -7.36
CA GLY A 15 13.93 5.65 -7.35
C GLY A 15 13.37 5.76 -8.77
N ALA A 16 12.25 5.08 -9.01
CA ALA A 16 11.48 5.30 -10.21
C ALA A 16 10.85 6.71 -10.19
N PRO A 17 10.62 7.33 -11.36
CA PRO A 17 9.85 8.56 -11.40
C PRO A 17 8.44 8.32 -10.85
N PRO A 18 7.80 9.34 -10.25
CA PRO A 18 6.42 9.25 -9.80
C PRO A 18 5.49 8.76 -10.91
N ALA A 19 4.48 7.98 -10.54
CA ALA A 19 3.48 7.46 -11.49
C ALA A 19 2.37 8.50 -11.74
N ASP A 20 2.76 9.73 -12.13
CA ASP A 20 1.85 10.85 -12.36
C ASP A 20 0.78 10.52 -13.41
N PHE A 21 1.12 9.67 -14.38
CA PHE A 21 0.19 9.19 -15.42
C PHE A 21 -0.92 8.28 -14.87
N VAL A 22 -0.77 7.76 -13.64
CA VAL A 22 -1.77 6.93 -12.96
C VAL A 22 -2.54 7.75 -11.91
N HIS A 23 -1.82 8.57 -11.14
CA HIS A 23 -2.35 9.19 -9.92
C HIS A 23 -2.46 10.71 -10.01
N GLY A 24 -2.07 11.33 -11.14
CA GLY A 24 -1.96 12.79 -11.25
C GLY A 24 -0.73 13.34 -10.54
N GLY A 25 -0.34 14.57 -10.87
CA GLY A 25 0.91 15.19 -10.42
C GLY A 25 1.06 15.34 -8.90
N GLU A 26 -0.05 15.46 -8.17
CA GLU A 26 -0.08 15.58 -6.72
C GLU A 26 -0.55 14.29 -6.01
N GLY A 27 -0.77 13.21 -6.77
CA GLY A 27 -1.22 11.91 -6.25
C GLY A 27 -2.72 11.84 -5.91
N PHE A 28 -3.48 12.91 -6.18
CA PHE A 28 -4.92 13.01 -5.94
C PHE A 28 -5.71 13.32 -7.22
N GLY A 29 -5.25 12.77 -8.34
CA GLY A 29 -5.80 13.09 -9.65
C GLY A 29 -5.52 14.56 -10.02
N ASP A 30 -6.54 15.24 -10.54
CA ASP A 30 -6.45 16.67 -10.90
C ASP A 30 -6.76 17.61 -9.73
N LEU A 31 -6.92 17.09 -8.52
CA LEU A 31 -7.20 17.93 -7.35
C LEU A 31 -5.95 18.66 -6.91
N PRO A 32 -6.08 19.97 -6.60
CA PRO A 32 -4.95 20.73 -6.11
C PRO A 32 -4.51 20.25 -4.73
N ALA A 33 -3.20 20.21 -4.51
CA ALA A 33 -2.64 19.88 -3.20
C ALA A 33 -3.16 20.86 -2.14
N LYS A 34 -3.59 20.32 -1.01
CA LYS A 34 -3.98 21.11 0.16
C LYS A 34 -2.81 21.19 1.12
N GLN A 35 -2.53 22.39 1.63
CA GLN A 35 -1.53 22.56 2.67
C GLN A 35 -1.99 21.81 3.94
N PRO A 36 -1.16 20.92 4.50
CA PRO A 36 -1.51 20.22 5.73
C PRO A 36 -1.59 21.16 6.91
N ALA A 37 -2.58 20.95 7.79
CA ALA A 37 -2.74 21.74 9.01
C ALA A 37 -1.73 21.34 10.12
N GLY A 38 -1.16 20.15 10.04
CA GLY A 38 -0.20 19.60 11.02
C GLY A 38 1.23 19.58 10.51
N LYS A 39 2.14 19.29 11.43
CA LYS A 39 3.55 19.03 11.11
C LYS A 39 3.81 17.51 11.19
N PRO A 40 4.75 16.97 10.41
CA PRO A 40 5.19 15.60 10.59
C PRO A 40 5.76 15.36 11.99
N ASP A 41 5.71 14.10 12.44
CA ASP A 41 6.44 13.64 13.63
C ASP A 41 7.94 13.91 13.44
N ASN A 42 8.66 14.13 14.52
CA ASN A 42 10.10 14.38 14.47
C ASN A 42 10.89 13.09 14.14
N ARG A 43 10.31 11.93 14.39
CA ARG A 43 10.88 10.62 14.03
C ARG A 43 10.69 10.36 12.56
N ASP A 44 11.60 9.62 11.96
CA ASP A 44 11.35 9.01 10.65
C ASP A 44 10.38 7.80 10.78
N ALA A 45 9.96 7.25 9.64
CA ALA A 45 8.99 6.16 9.62
C ALA A 45 9.54 4.88 10.27
N ALA A 46 10.84 4.57 10.12
CA ALA A 46 11.46 3.37 10.69
C ALA A 46 11.45 3.44 12.22
N GLN A 47 11.95 4.53 12.78
CA GLN A 47 11.93 4.77 14.22
C GLN A 47 10.48 4.79 14.76
N PHE A 48 9.57 5.47 14.07
CA PHE A 48 8.16 5.54 14.48
C PHE A 48 7.51 4.16 14.56
N LEU A 49 7.77 3.29 13.57
CA LEU A 49 7.25 1.93 13.53
C LEU A 49 7.79 1.09 14.69
N CYS A 50 9.12 1.09 14.89
CA CYS A 50 9.76 0.33 15.95
C CYS A 50 9.26 0.74 17.34
N GLU A 51 9.25 2.05 17.63
CA GLU A 51 8.78 2.56 18.91
C GLU A 51 7.27 2.31 19.15
N SER A 52 6.45 2.39 18.09
CA SER A 52 5.02 2.09 18.19
C SER A 52 4.77 0.61 18.52
N CYS A 53 5.49 -0.30 17.86
CA CYS A 53 5.39 -1.74 18.12
C CYS A 53 5.94 -2.09 19.51
N ALA A 54 7.04 -1.48 19.95
CA ALA A 54 7.60 -1.69 21.28
C ALA A 54 6.68 -1.15 22.40
N ALA A 55 5.97 -0.05 22.16
CA ALA A 55 5.02 0.50 23.12
C ALA A 55 3.74 -0.34 23.26
N HIS A 56 3.37 -1.13 22.25
CA HIS A 56 2.15 -1.94 22.20
C HIS A 56 2.46 -3.36 21.65
N PRO A 57 3.26 -4.18 22.37
CA PRO A 57 3.72 -5.47 21.87
C PRO A 57 2.56 -6.42 21.56
N GLY A 58 2.56 -6.99 20.36
CA GLY A 58 1.53 -7.91 19.88
C GLY A 58 0.17 -7.29 19.56
N GLU A 59 0.03 -5.96 19.61
CA GLU A 59 -1.23 -5.27 19.31
C GLU A 59 -1.19 -4.59 17.94
N VAL A 60 -0.04 -4.06 17.52
CA VAL A 60 0.11 -3.30 16.28
C VAL A 60 0.10 -4.22 15.06
N ILE A 61 -0.78 -3.93 14.12
CA ILE A 61 -0.75 -4.50 12.77
C ILE A 61 -0.22 -3.43 11.82
N ILE A 62 0.84 -3.74 11.09
CA ILE A 62 1.34 -2.85 10.05
C ILE A 62 0.64 -3.21 8.74
N CYS A 63 -0.05 -2.23 8.13
CA CYS A 63 -0.62 -2.38 6.80
C CYS A 63 0.20 -1.54 5.82
N ALA A 64 1.01 -2.20 5.00
CA ALA A 64 1.89 -1.56 4.02
C ALA A 64 1.20 -1.55 2.64
N VAL A 65 0.96 -0.35 2.10
CA VAL A 65 0.25 -0.15 0.82
C VAL A 65 1.12 0.59 -0.22
N GLY A 66 2.42 0.52 -0.06
CA GLY A 66 3.42 1.07 -0.97
C GLY A 66 4.70 0.23 -0.94
N PRO A 67 5.79 0.69 -1.58
CA PRO A 67 7.07 0.01 -1.52
C PRO A 67 7.53 -0.25 -0.09
N LEU A 68 8.15 -1.41 0.15
CA LEU A 68 8.43 -1.89 1.52
C LEU A 68 9.69 -1.27 2.14
N THR A 69 10.23 -0.22 1.55
CA THR A 69 11.45 0.48 1.98
C THR A 69 11.43 0.86 3.46
N ASN A 70 10.30 1.41 3.96
CA ASN A 70 10.20 1.81 5.36
C ASN A 70 10.16 0.62 6.33
N LEU A 71 9.61 -0.53 5.91
CA LEU A 71 9.64 -1.76 6.71
C LEU A 71 11.04 -2.35 6.76
N ALA A 72 11.75 -2.38 5.63
CA ALA A 72 13.15 -2.82 5.61
C ALA A 72 14.03 -1.89 6.45
N ALA A 73 13.82 -0.57 6.38
CA ALA A 73 14.51 0.38 7.24
C ALA A 73 14.20 0.18 8.74
N ALA A 74 12.96 -0.20 9.08
CA ALA A 74 12.61 -0.54 10.45
C ALA A 74 13.31 -1.82 10.94
N LEU A 75 13.45 -2.85 10.08
CA LEU A 75 14.23 -4.06 10.38
C LEU A 75 15.71 -3.74 10.61
N ASP A 76 16.29 -2.83 9.82
CA ASP A 76 17.68 -2.39 10.01
C ASP A 76 17.85 -1.55 11.28
N HIS A 77 16.84 -0.73 11.61
CA HIS A 77 16.87 0.14 12.80
C HIS A 77 16.77 -0.67 14.10
N ASP A 78 15.80 -1.58 14.17
CA ASP A 78 15.61 -2.47 15.32
C ASP A 78 14.99 -3.81 14.85
N PRO A 79 15.81 -4.86 14.67
CA PRO A 79 15.32 -6.18 14.27
C PRO A 79 14.29 -6.80 15.25
N SER A 80 14.24 -6.34 16.49
CA SER A 80 13.28 -6.84 17.49
C SER A 80 11.83 -6.46 17.17
N ILE A 81 11.60 -5.57 16.20
CA ILE A 81 10.27 -5.25 15.70
C ILE A 81 9.50 -6.50 15.26
N THR A 82 10.21 -7.52 14.75
CA THR A 82 9.61 -8.79 14.34
C THR A 82 8.93 -9.53 15.49
N GLN A 83 9.40 -9.31 16.73
CA GLN A 83 8.88 -9.94 17.95
C GLN A 83 7.78 -9.10 18.61
N THR A 84 7.70 -7.80 18.29
CA THR A 84 6.76 -6.87 18.92
C THR A 84 5.56 -6.56 18.04
N VAL A 85 5.71 -6.60 16.72
CA VAL A 85 4.58 -6.44 15.80
C VAL A 85 3.65 -7.66 15.86
N LYS A 86 2.36 -7.43 15.78
CA LYS A 86 1.38 -8.53 15.73
C LYS A 86 1.44 -9.29 14.40
N ARG A 87 1.47 -8.58 13.30
CA ARG A 87 1.66 -9.07 11.93
C ARG A 87 1.83 -7.92 10.95
N VAL A 88 2.33 -8.24 9.77
CA VAL A 88 2.38 -7.35 8.62
C VAL A 88 1.34 -7.81 7.60
N VAL A 89 0.53 -6.89 7.09
CA VAL A 89 -0.34 -7.10 5.92
C VAL A 89 0.14 -6.13 4.85
N LEU A 90 0.40 -6.59 3.66
CA LEU A 90 0.87 -5.73 2.59
C LEU A 90 0.04 -5.87 1.32
N MET A 91 -0.15 -4.76 0.61
CA MET A 91 -0.56 -4.77 -0.79
C MET A 91 0.71 -4.80 -1.63
N GLY A 92 0.86 -5.83 -2.44
CA GLY A 92 2.00 -5.99 -3.34
C GLY A 92 2.17 -7.42 -3.84
N GLY A 93 2.92 -7.57 -4.90
CA GLY A 93 3.26 -8.85 -5.47
C GLY A 93 2.18 -9.48 -6.35
N SER A 94 2.58 -10.54 -7.01
CA SER A 94 1.73 -11.35 -7.88
C SER A 94 2.23 -12.80 -7.84
N ALA A 95 1.46 -13.72 -7.30
CA ALA A 95 1.89 -15.11 -7.08
C ALA A 95 1.53 -16.04 -8.25
N ALA A 96 0.32 -15.97 -8.77
CA ALA A 96 -0.21 -16.89 -9.77
C ALA A 96 -0.68 -16.20 -11.06
N ARG A 97 -0.26 -14.95 -11.29
CA ARG A 97 -0.61 -14.16 -12.48
C ARG A 97 0.50 -13.22 -12.89
N HIS A 98 0.35 -12.56 -14.03
CA HIS A 98 1.27 -11.51 -14.49
C HIS A 98 1.28 -10.29 -13.56
N GLY A 99 2.42 -9.63 -13.49
CA GLY A 99 2.56 -8.33 -12.84
C GLY A 99 1.80 -7.21 -13.59
N ASN A 100 1.82 -6.02 -13.03
CA ASN A 100 1.21 -4.84 -13.63
C ASN A 100 2.22 -3.80 -14.15
N VAL A 101 3.50 -3.96 -13.80
CA VAL A 101 4.63 -3.15 -14.31
C VAL A 101 5.41 -3.94 -15.37
N SER A 102 5.62 -5.22 -15.13
CA SER A 102 6.22 -6.16 -16.11
C SER A 102 5.45 -7.47 -16.06
N ASP A 103 5.83 -8.43 -16.90
CA ASP A 103 5.21 -9.77 -16.92
C ASP A 103 5.29 -10.48 -15.57
N CYS A 104 6.27 -10.14 -14.73
CA CYS A 104 6.50 -10.81 -13.45
C CYS A 104 6.28 -9.88 -12.25
N ALA A 105 6.41 -8.55 -12.40
CA ALA A 105 6.53 -7.64 -11.27
C ALA A 105 5.28 -6.78 -11.05
N GLU A 106 4.82 -6.74 -9.80
CA GLU A 106 3.86 -5.79 -9.30
C GLU A 106 4.58 -4.51 -8.84
N ALA A 107 3.91 -3.37 -8.95
CA ALA A 107 4.48 -2.03 -8.80
C ALA A 107 5.18 -1.78 -7.45
N ASN A 108 4.58 -2.17 -6.33
CA ASN A 108 5.16 -1.94 -5.00
C ASN A 108 6.43 -2.77 -4.78
N ILE A 109 6.40 -4.03 -5.21
CA ILE A 109 7.57 -4.91 -5.13
C ILE A 109 8.65 -4.46 -6.13
N TRP A 110 8.25 -4.10 -7.37
CA TRP A 110 9.17 -3.62 -8.39
C TRP A 110 9.92 -2.34 -8.00
N ASN A 111 9.26 -1.44 -7.27
CA ASN A 111 9.89 -0.19 -6.83
C ASN A 111 11.03 -0.41 -5.83
N ASP A 112 10.93 -1.41 -4.94
CA ASP A 112 12.02 -1.74 -4.01
C ASP A 112 12.04 -3.25 -3.71
N PRO A 113 12.50 -4.10 -4.66
CA PRO A 113 12.55 -5.54 -4.45
C PRO A 113 13.55 -5.96 -3.37
N ASP A 114 14.61 -5.17 -3.16
CA ASP A 114 15.59 -5.45 -2.09
C ASP A 114 14.96 -5.26 -0.70
N ALA A 115 14.09 -4.26 -0.55
CA ALA A 115 13.29 -4.10 0.67
C ALA A 115 12.24 -5.21 0.81
N ALA A 116 11.62 -5.61 -0.30
CA ALA A 116 10.65 -6.70 -0.29
C ALA A 116 11.30 -8.03 0.13
N ASP A 117 12.47 -8.35 -0.40
CA ASP A 117 13.23 -9.55 -0.03
C ASP A 117 13.57 -9.55 1.48
N ALA A 118 14.05 -8.42 2.01
CA ALA A 118 14.30 -8.27 3.44
C ALA A 118 13.04 -8.47 4.30
N VAL A 119 11.89 -7.95 3.86
CA VAL A 119 10.62 -8.06 4.58
C VAL A 119 10.08 -9.48 4.55
N PHE A 120 10.11 -10.16 3.40
CA PHE A 120 9.67 -11.56 3.30
C PHE A 120 10.63 -12.54 3.97
N GLY A 121 11.93 -12.21 4.02
CA GLY A 121 12.96 -13.02 4.70
C GLY A 121 13.01 -12.87 6.22
N ALA A 122 12.33 -11.89 6.81
CA ALA A 122 12.35 -11.65 8.25
C ALA A 122 11.40 -12.60 9.02
N ASP A 123 11.71 -12.81 10.31
CA ASP A 123 10.96 -13.72 11.19
C ASP A 123 9.70 -13.03 11.77
N TRP A 124 8.74 -12.76 10.93
CA TRP A 124 7.42 -12.24 11.30
C TRP A 124 6.30 -12.81 10.42
N HIS A 125 5.07 -12.62 10.88
CA HIS A 125 3.92 -13.07 10.10
C HIS A 125 3.56 -12.05 9.03
N VAL A 126 3.76 -12.40 7.76
CA VAL A 126 3.39 -11.58 6.59
C VAL A 126 2.14 -12.16 5.91
N THR A 127 1.18 -11.30 5.61
CA THR A 127 0.04 -11.59 4.73
C THR A 127 0.15 -10.73 3.49
N MET A 128 0.37 -11.35 2.35
CA MET A 128 0.43 -10.67 1.05
C MET A 128 -0.95 -10.63 0.40
N ILE A 129 -1.40 -9.44 0.04
CA ILE A 129 -2.61 -9.18 -0.75
C ILE A 129 -2.13 -8.75 -2.15
N GLY A 130 -1.85 -9.72 -2.98
CA GLY A 130 -1.29 -9.52 -4.31
C GLY A 130 -2.36 -9.21 -5.37
N LEU A 131 -1.90 -9.01 -6.61
CA LEU A 131 -2.76 -8.78 -7.77
C LEU A 131 -3.77 -9.92 -8.00
N ASP A 132 -3.43 -11.15 -7.55
CA ASP A 132 -4.30 -12.33 -7.59
C ASP A 132 -5.66 -12.10 -6.92
N VAL A 133 -5.71 -11.21 -5.95
CA VAL A 133 -6.90 -10.82 -5.20
C VAL A 133 -7.39 -9.45 -5.64
N THR A 134 -6.50 -8.46 -5.67
CA THR A 134 -6.90 -7.05 -5.79
C THR A 134 -7.53 -6.71 -7.14
N GLU A 135 -7.16 -7.42 -8.21
CA GLU A 135 -7.81 -7.23 -9.51
C GLU A 135 -9.16 -7.92 -9.65
N LYS A 136 -9.62 -8.62 -8.62
CA LYS A 136 -11.00 -9.11 -8.51
C LYS A 136 -11.91 -8.13 -7.79
N THR A 137 -11.35 -7.12 -7.11
CA THR A 137 -12.08 -6.09 -6.38
C THR A 137 -12.17 -4.83 -7.22
N GLN A 138 -13.24 -4.70 -7.99
CA GLN A 138 -13.48 -3.56 -8.86
C GLN A 138 -14.53 -2.62 -8.26
N CYS A 139 -14.31 -1.32 -8.43
CA CYS A 139 -15.29 -0.29 -8.16
C CYS A 139 -15.54 0.55 -9.41
N THR A 140 -16.75 1.07 -9.51
CA THR A 140 -17.23 1.93 -10.59
C THR A 140 -17.41 3.37 -10.10
N PRO A 141 -17.61 4.35 -10.98
CA PRO A 141 -17.98 5.70 -10.57
C PRO A 141 -19.26 5.75 -9.71
N GLU A 142 -20.22 4.86 -9.96
CA GLU A 142 -21.47 4.77 -9.20
C GLU A 142 -21.26 4.33 -7.75
N ASP A 143 -20.27 3.44 -7.50
CA ASP A 143 -19.89 3.04 -6.14
C ASP A 143 -19.33 4.24 -5.37
N PHE A 144 -18.48 5.06 -6.02
CA PHE A 144 -17.95 6.28 -5.41
C PHE A 144 -18.99 7.38 -5.21
N ALA A 145 -19.96 7.50 -6.13
CA ALA A 145 -21.10 8.41 -5.95
C ALA A 145 -21.94 7.99 -4.72
N THR A 146 -22.22 6.70 -4.58
CA THR A 146 -22.94 6.16 -3.41
C THR A 146 -22.16 6.42 -2.10
N LEU A 147 -20.83 6.29 -2.14
CA LEU A 147 -19.99 6.64 -1.01
C LEU A 147 -20.05 8.14 -0.69
N ALA A 148 -20.09 9.01 -1.72
CA ALA A 148 -20.20 10.45 -1.53
C ALA A 148 -21.57 10.86 -0.93
N GLU A 149 -22.64 10.17 -1.26
CA GLU A 149 -23.95 10.38 -0.64
C GLU A 149 -23.95 9.98 0.85
N SER A 150 -23.35 8.84 1.18
CA SER A 150 -23.30 8.31 2.55
C SER A 150 -22.29 9.02 3.46
N ALA A 151 -21.20 9.54 2.91
CA ALA A 151 -20.12 10.22 3.62
C ALA A 151 -19.64 11.46 2.84
N PRO A 152 -20.41 12.56 2.80
CA PRO A 152 -20.21 13.67 1.84
C PRO A 152 -18.80 14.30 1.86
N VAL A 153 -18.16 14.40 3.03
CA VAL A 153 -16.85 15.05 3.13
C VAL A 153 -15.74 14.18 2.54
N ILE A 154 -15.62 12.94 3.02
CA ILE A 154 -14.55 12.05 2.59
C ILE A 154 -14.92 11.35 1.26
N GLY A 155 -16.15 10.91 1.12
CA GLY A 155 -16.64 10.27 -0.11
C GLY A 155 -16.63 11.22 -1.28
N GLY A 156 -17.05 12.48 -1.09
CA GLY A 156 -16.98 13.51 -2.13
C GLY A 156 -15.55 13.87 -2.53
N PHE A 157 -14.59 13.81 -1.61
CA PHE A 157 -13.17 13.94 -1.94
C PHE A 157 -12.68 12.73 -2.75
N LEU A 158 -13.01 11.51 -2.32
CA LEU A 158 -12.59 10.28 -2.99
C LEU A 158 -13.21 10.16 -4.39
N GLU A 159 -14.48 10.52 -4.56
CA GLU A 159 -15.15 10.56 -5.86
C GLU A 159 -14.42 11.49 -6.84
N GLN A 160 -14.01 12.68 -6.39
CA GLN A 160 -13.28 13.61 -7.25
C GLN A 160 -11.86 13.12 -7.55
N ALA A 161 -11.13 12.65 -6.55
CA ALA A 161 -9.76 12.15 -6.71
C ALA A 161 -9.68 10.90 -7.60
N SER A 162 -10.69 10.04 -7.57
CA SER A 162 -10.72 8.80 -8.35
C SER A 162 -10.99 8.98 -9.84
N ARG A 163 -11.50 10.14 -10.27
CA ARG A 163 -11.83 10.39 -11.69
C ARG A 163 -10.64 10.18 -12.61
N PHE A 164 -9.49 10.73 -12.26
CA PHE A 164 -8.25 10.57 -13.02
C PHE A 164 -7.84 9.09 -13.12
N TYR A 165 -7.98 8.36 -12.02
CA TYR A 165 -7.68 6.93 -11.98
C TYR A 165 -8.66 6.10 -12.81
N PHE A 166 -9.94 6.46 -12.85
CA PHE A 166 -10.91 5.87 -13.77
C PHE A 166 -10.55 6.13 -15.24
N ASP A 167 -10.13 7.36 -15.58
CA ASP A 167 -9.75 7.72 -16.95
C ASP A 167 -8.53 6.90 -17.42
N PHE A 168 -7.54 6.72 -16.53
CA PHE A 168 -6.39 5.84 -16.79
C PHE A 168 -6.82 4.39 -17.04
N HIS A 169 -7.69 3.82 -16.20
CA HIS A 169 -8.16 2.45 -16.37
C HIS A 169 -9.02 2.27 -17.62
N GLU A 170 -9.90 3.22 -17.92
CA GLU A 170 -10.73 3.19 -19.11
C GLU A 170 -9.87 3.21 -20.38
N ALA A 171 -8.85 4.06 -20.43
CA ALA A 171 -7.91 4.10 -21.56
C ALA A 171 -7.14 2.77 -21.73
N LYS A 172 -6.82 2.08 -20.64
CA LYS A 172 -6.06 0.82 -20.67
C LYS A 172 -6.94 -0.41 -20.96
N THR A 173 -8.16 -0.43 -20.44
CA THR A 173 -9.00 -1.65 -20.45
C THR A 173 -10.27 -1.53 -21.27
N GLY A 174 -10.65 -0.31 -21.71
CA GLY A 174 -11.93 -0.02 -22.34
C GLY A 174 -13.13 -0.01 -21.37
N LYS A 175 -12.88 -0.13 -20.04
CA LYS A 175 -13.92 -0.15 -19.02
C LYS A 175 -13.68 0.94 -18.00
N ARG A 176 -14.71 1.72 -17.68
CA ARG A 176 -14.65 2.75 -16.65
C ARG A 176 -14.87 2.15 -15.26
N SER A 177 -13.89 1.44 -14.79
CA SER A 177 -13.81 0.84 -13.45
C SER A 177 -12.37 0.87 -12.97
N CYS A 178 -12.14 0.82 -11.68
CA CYS A 178 -10.78 0.71 -11.12
C CYS A 178 -10.66 -0.48 -10.17
N PHE A 179 -9.43 -0.93 -9.96
CA PHE A 179 -9.13 -1.97 -8.99
C PHE A 179 -8.85 -1.35 -7.62
N MET A 180 -9.40 -1.97 -6.58
CA MET A 180 -9.24 -1.52 -5.20
C MET A 180 -8.06 -2.24 -4.54
N HIS A 181 -6.84 -1.89 -5.00
CA HIS A 181 -5.60 -2.53 -4.53
C HIS A 181 -5.40 -2.32 -3.03
N ASP A 182 -5.09 -1.13 -2.60
CA ASP A 182 -4.77 -0.79 -1.21
C ASP A 182 -5.93 -1.01 -0.24
N PRO A 183 -7.17 -0.65 -0.58
CA PRO A 183 -8.32 -0.95 0.27
C PRO A 183 -8.48 -2.44 0.58
N SER A 184 -8.10 -3.34 -0.35
CA SER A 184 -8.17 -4.79 -0.12
C SER A 184 -7.23 -5.23 1.02
N ALA A 185 -6.05 -4.63 1.16
CA ALA A 185 -5.15 -4.93 2.27
C ALA A 185 -5.73 -4.43 3.62
N ILE A 186 -6.37 -3.26 3.63
CA ILE A 186 -7.05 -2.75 4.83
C ILE A 186 -8.23 -3.66 5.21
N ILE A 187 -9.04 -4.09 4.24
CA ILE A 187 -10.15 -5.02 4.48
C ILE A 187 -9.64 -6.36 5.00
N ALA A 188 -8.50 -6.86 4.54
CA ALA A 188 -7.89 -8.08 5.08
C ALA A 188 -7.47 -7.95 6.56
N VAL A 189 -7.25 -6.72 7.06
CA VAL A 189 -7.03 -6.44 8.47
C VAL A 189 -8.35 -6.40 9.25
N THR A 190 -9.36 -5.69 8.74
CA THR A 190 -10.64 -5.44 9.45
C THR A 190 -11.61 -6.62 9.35
N ASP A 191 -11.68 -7.26 8.19
CA ASP A 191 -12.64 -8.31 7.87
C ASP A 191 -11.95 -9.52 7.20
N PRO A 192 -11.01 -10.20 7.88
CA PRO A 192 -10.20 -11.28 7.30
C PRO A 192 -11.04 -12.46 6.81
N GLY A 193 -12.26 -12.63 7.30
CA GLY A 193 -13.18 -13.68 6.85
C GLY A 193 -13.69 -13.55 5.41
N LEU A 194 -13.47 -12.40 4.76
CA LEU A 194 -13.79 -12.19 3.35
C LEU A 194 -12.74 -12.79 2.40
N PHE A 195 -11.61 -13.25 2.93
CA PHE A 195 -10.49 -13.78 2.15
C PHE A 195 -10.27 -15.27 2.45
N ARG A 196 -9.84 -15.98 1.43
CA ARG A 196 -9.25 -17.30 1.57
C ARG A 196 -7.72 -17.15 1.48
N TYR A 197 -7.01 -17.68 2.46
CA TYR A 197 -5.55 -17.60 2.54
C TYR A 197 -4.94 -18.98 2.22
N GLU A 198 -3.81 -18.92 1.52
CA GLU A 198 -2.91 -20.06 1.31
C GLU A 198 -1.56 -19.72 1.96
N ARG A 199 -0.84 -20.71 2.43
CA ARG A 199 0.45 -20.48 3.11
C ARG A 199 1.53 -21.21 2.33
N ASP A 200 2.38 -20.39 1.72
CA ASP A 200 3.52 -20.86 0.94
C ASP A 200 4.76 -20.02 1.25
N PRO A 201 5.97 -20.55 1.05
CA PRO A 201 7.19 -19.75 1.07
C PRO A 201 7.15 -18.72 -0.07
N VAL A 202 7.56 -17.50 0.22
CA VAL A 202 7.64 -16.41 -0.76
C VAL A 202 9.09 -16.02 -0.95
N THR A 203 9.52 -15.92 -2.20
CA THR A 203 10.84 -15.43 -2.59
C THR A 203 10.66 -14.30 -3.59
N VAL A 204 11.40 -13.22 -3.41
CA VAL A 204 11.44 -12.11 -4.36
C VAL A 204 12.49 -12.41 -5.43
N VAL A 205 12.15 -12.30 -6.71
CA VAL A 205 13.01 -12.59 -7.86
C VAL A 205 13.11 -11.42 -8.80
#